data_b4c97c2af8f278b959bb0ce47ad870c2
#
_entry.id   b4c97c2af8f278b959bb0ce47ad870c2
#
_cell.length_a   1.000
_cell.length_b   1.000
_cell.length_c   1.000
_cell.angle_alpha   90.00
_cell.angle_beta   90.00
_cell.angle_gamma   90.00
#
_symmetry.space_group_name_H-M   'P 1'
#
loop_
_entity.id
_entity.type
_entity.pdbx_description
1 polymer ?
#
loop_
_entity_poly.entity_id
_entity_poly.type
_entity_poly.pdbx_seq_one_letter_code
_entity_poly.pdbx_strand_id
1 'polypeptide(L)'
;MLRSQAWRELSAAHLFGHGMQYVSELRAMKFIARHIVEETEHYAAVADLYQKYIGESIEPWVTAKLATKPIPWASSFLELGIAQWLYDRGGFWQLREYEESSWAPYREVIGRIVDQEEGHQVHGQNIAVPLIRREKDRVRVQGIFNEWLRQGLICLGRPYSEGNKYAISVGLKKRDSAECIKDYVKDILPAVRDAGLTLPPRESLGVDLPHDIDWPLD
;
A
#
# COMPACT_ATOMS: atom_id res chain seq x y z
N MET A 1 -14.12 -4.47 -6.14
CA MET A 1 -13.06 -3.50 -6.45
C MET A 1 -13.26 -2.23 -5.65
N LEU A 2 -14.22 -1.32 -5.94
CA LEU A 2 -14.38 -0.02 -5.25
C LEU A 2 -14.43 -0.09 -3.72
N ARG A 3 -15.17 -1.07 -3.15
CA ARG A 3 -15.21 -1.26 -1.68
C ARG A 3 -13.83 -1.50 -1.07
N SER A 4 -13.03 -2.34 -1.71
CA SER A 4 -11.67 -2.64 -1.23
C SER A 4 -10.74 -1.44 -1.37
N GLN A 5 -10.88 -0.68 -2.45
CA GLN A 5 -10.16 0.58 -2.65
C GLN A 5 -10.51 1.60 -1.57
N ALA A 6 -11.79 1.94 -1.42
CA ALA A 6 -12.23 2.91 -0.41
C ALA A 6 -11.78 2.55 1.01
N TRP A 7 -11.82 1.25 1.37
CA TRP A 7 -11.32 0.80 2.67
C TRP A 7 -9.81 1.04 2.83
N ARG A 8 -9.01 0.86 1.78
CA ARG A 8 -7.55 1.07 1.86
C ARG A 8 -7.20 2.56 1.98
N GLU A 9 -7.81 3.41 1.18
CA GLU A 9 -7.59 4.87 1.25
C GLU A 9 -7.92 5.41 2.63
N LEU A 10 -9.10 5.06 3.18
CA LEU A 10 -9.46 5.51 4.52
C LEU A 10 -8.59 4.88 5.61
N SER A 11 -8.13 3.64 5.41
CA SER A 11 -7.16 3.00 6.31
C SER A 11 -5.82 3.72 6.32
N ALA A 12 -5.32 4.15 5.16
CA ALA A 12 -4.10 4.92 5.03
C ALA A 12 -4.25 6.30 5.71
N ALA A 13 -5.34 7.02 5.46
CA ALA A 13 -5.62 8.29 6.15
C ALA A 13 -5.60 8.13 7.69
N HIS A 14 -6.17 7.06 8.22
CA HIS A 14 -6.15 6.76 9.66
C HIS A 14 -4.75 6.40 10.17
N LEU A 15 -3.99 5.58 9.42
CA LEU A 15 -2.61 5.20 9.78
C LEU A 15 -1.73 6.43 9.91
N PHE A 16 -1.72 7.29 8.89
CA PHE A 16 -0.87 8.49 8.88
C PHE A 16 -1.38 9.55 9.85
N GLY A 17 -2.70 9.67 10.04
CA GLY A 17 -3.29 10.53 11.07
C GLY A 17 -2.87 10.12 12.48
N HIS A 18 -2.92 8.83 12.81
CA HIS A 18 -2.42 8.30 14.07
C HIS A 18 -0.89 8.50 14.21
N GLY A 19 -0.14 8.24 13.13
CA GLY A 19 1.31 8.36 13.11
C GLY A 19 1.84 9.78 13.26
N MET A 20 1.03 10.81 12.99
CA MET A 20 1.42 12.22 13.09
C MET A 20 1.99 12.58 14.47
N GLN A 21 1.54 11.95 15.54
CA GLN A 21 2.05 12.19 16.90
C GLN A 21 3.54 11.87 17.07
N TYR A 22 4.13 11.06 16.20
CA TYR A 22 5.54 10.68 16.23
C TYR A 22 6.42 11.57 15.35
N VAL A 23 5.84 12.50 14.61
CA VAL A 23 6.55 13.35 13.63
C VAL A 23 6.91 14.67 14.29
N SER A 24 8.20 14.91 14.52
CA SER A 24 8.70 16.16 15.13
C SER A 24 9.37 17.12 14.13
N GLU A 25 9.82 16.61 12.98
CA GLU A 25 10.44 17.45 11.95
C GLU A 25 9.38 18.15 11.12
N LEU A 26 9.47 19.50 11.05
CA LEU A 26 8.46 20.34 10.37
C LEU A 26 8.23 19.96 8.90
N ARG A 27 9.30 19.58 8.18
CA ARG A 27 9.19 19.18 6.77
C ARG A 27 8.39 17.89 6.62
N ALA A 28 8.72 16.87 7.41
CA ALA A 28 8.01 15.60 7.44
C ALA A 28 6.56 15.79 7.90
N MET A 29 6.34 16.61 8.93
CA MET A 29 5.00 16.93 9.44
C MET A 29 4.10 17.54 8.34
N LYS A 30 4.62 18.51 7.58
CA LYS A 30 3.88 19.12 6.46
C LYS A 30 3.56 18.10 5.35
N PHE A 31 4.51 17.19 5.07
CA PHE A 31 4.28 16.15 4.09
C PHE A 31 3.19 15.18 4.53
N ILE A 32 3.30 14.63 5.75
CA ILE A 32 2.30 13.69 6.29
C ILE A 32 0.91 14.34 6.40
N ALA A 33 0.83 15.62 6.80
CA ALA A 33 -0.45 16.33 6.84
C ALA A 33 -1.11 16.40 5.45
N ARG A 34 -0.33 16.71 4.41
CA ARG A 34 -0.83 16.70 3.03
C ARG A 34 -1.21 15.30 2.58
N HIS A 35 -0.39 14.31 2.87
CA HIS A 35 -0.67 12.90 2.57
C HIS A 35 -2.02 12.46 3.15
N ILE A 36 -2.33 12.79 4.42
CA ILE A 36 -3.64 12.49 5.03
C ILE A 36 -4.80 13.11 4.24
N VAL A 37 -4.63 14.35 3.76
CA VAL A 37 -5.64 15.02 2.94
C VAL A 37 -5.81 14.27 1.61
N GLU A 38 -4.72 13.95 0.92
CA GLU A 38 -4.72 13.22 -0.35
C GLU A 38 -5.42 11.86 -0.22
N GLU A 39 -5.13 11.07 0.83
CA GLU A 39 -5.80 9.79 1.11
C GLU A 39 -7.32 9.96 1.34
N THR A 40 -7.71 11.05 2.01
CA THR A 40 -9.13 11.38 2.22
C THR A 40 -9.82 11.75 0.91
N GLU A 41 -9.13 12.47 0.02
CA GLU A 41 -9.62 12.82 -1.32
C GLU A 41 -9.72 11.58 -2.23
N HIS A 42 -8.75 10.64 -2.14
CA HIS A 42 -8.82 9.35 -2.81
C HIS A 42 -10.06 8.55 -2.38
N TYR A 43 -10.28 8.47 -1.06
CA TYR A 43 -11.49 7.84 -0.52
C TYR A 43 -12.76 8.49 -1.06
N ALA A 44 -12.86 9.83 -1.02
CA ALA A 44 -14.02 10.56 -1.49
C ALA A 44 -14.29 10.29 -2.99
N ALA A 45 -13.24 10.33 -3.83
CA ALA A 45 -13.37 10.08 -5.26
C ALA A 45 -13.91 8.66 -5.56
N VAL A 46 -13.46 7.65 -4.80
CA VAL A 46 -13.95 6.27 -4.94
C VAL A 46 -15.38 6.14 -4.39
N ALA A 47 -15.70 6.83 -3.30
CA ALA A 47 -17.05 6.86 -2.71
C ALA A 47 -18.07 7.50 -3.67
N ASP A 48 -17.69 8.59 -4.34
CA ASP A 48 -18.52 9.25 -5.35
C ASP A 48 -18.81 8.33 -6.55
N LEU A 49 -17.80 7.59 -7.03
CA LEU A 49 -18.01 6.58 -8.05
C LEU A 49 -18.97 5.49 -7.60
N TYR A 50 -18.80 5.00 -6.37
CA TYR A 50 -19.68 3.98 -5.81
C TYR A 50 -21.12 4.48 -5.72
N GLN A 51 -21.33 5.67 -5.15
CA GLN A 51 -22.66 6.31 -5.07
C GLN A 51 -23.29 6.50 -6.44
N LYS A 52 -22.51 7.00 -7.42
CA LYS A 52 -22.99 7.29 -8.77
C LYS A 52 -23.44 6.04 -9.54
N TYR A 53 -22.72 4.94 -9.43
CA TYR A 53 -22.94 3.75 -10.27
C TYR A 53 -23.65 2.60 -9.56
N ILE A 54 -23.64 2.57 -8.21
CA ILE A 54 -24.34 1.55 -7.41
C ILE A 54 -25.61 2.12 -6.77
N GLY A 55 -25.67 3.45 -6.54
CA GLY A 55 -26.83 4.12 -5.95
C GLY A 55 -26.87 4.08 -4.42
N GLU A 56 -25.79 3.62 -3.76
CA GLU A 56 -25.71 3.45 -2.31
C GLU A 56 -24.46 4.16 -1.75
N SER A 57 -24.50 4.58 -0.48
CA SER A 57 -23.29 5.02 0.23
C SER A 57 -22.37 3.83 0.52
N ILE A 58 -21.06 4.02 0.28
CA ILE A 58 -20.04 3.03 0.62
C ILE A 58 -19.65 3.06 2.10
N GLU A 59 -19.92 4.16 2.82
CA GLU A 59 -19.48 4.42 4.20
C GLU A 59 -19.87 3.33 5.20
N PRO A 60 -21.12 2.79 5.23
CA PRO A 60 -21.47 1.73 6.18
C PRO A 60 -20.62 0.48 6.02
N TRP A 61 -20.28 0.13 4.76
CA TRP A 61 -19.44 -1.02 4.49
C TRP A 61 -17.99 -0.78 4.93
N VAL A 62 -17.44 0.40 4.64
CA VAL A 62 -16.05 0.75 4.99
C VAL A 62 -15.90 0.83 6.51
N THR A 63 -16.83 1.47 7.22
CA THR A 63 -16.85 1.56 8.69
C THR A 63 -16.87 0.17 9.34
N ALA A 64 -17.76 -0.71 8.89
CA ALA A 64 -17.82 -2.09 9.38
C ALA A 64 -16.52 -2.86 9.09
N LYS A 65 -15.90 -2.63 7.93
CA LYS A 65 -14.66 -3.27 7.56
C LYS A 65 -13.48 -2.80 8.40
N LEU A 66 -13.36 -1.50 8.66
CA LEU A 66 -12.33 -0.93 9.55
C LEU A 66 -12.43 -1.50 10.97
N ALA A 67 -13.64 -1.65 11.50
CA ALA A 67 -13.85 -2.23 12.82
C ALA A 67 -13.45 -3.71 12.93
N THR A 68 -13.56 -4.48 11.83
CA THR A 68 -13.29 -5.94 11.82
C THR A 68 -11.93 -6.31 11.25
N LYS A 69 -11.33 -5.46 10.45
CA LYS A 69 -10.02 -5.70 9.84
C LYS A 69 -9.19 -4.39 9.84
N PRO A 70 -8.75 -3.93 11.01
CA PRO A 70 -7.85 -2.78 11.08
C PRO A 70 -6.48 -3.15 10.50
N ILE A 71 -5.80 -2.16 9.93
CA ILE A 71 -4.36 -2.24 9.67
C ILE A 71 -3.59 -1.99 10.97
N PRO A 72 -2.34 -2.48 11.12
CA PRO A 72 -1.53 -2.17 12.28
C PRO A 72 -1.25 -0.66 12.37
N TRP A 73 -1.08 -0.16 13.59
CA TRP A 73 -0.68 1.21 13.86
C TRP A 73 0.85 1.30 13.95
N ALA A 74 1.43 2.29 13.30
CA ALA A 74 2.82 2.63 13.53
C ALA A 74 3.01 3.15 14.97
N SER A 75 4.05 2.68 15.66
CA SER A 75 4.37 3.02 17.06
C SER A 75 5.56 3.98 17.20
N SER A 76 6.13 4.44 16.08
CA SER A 76 7.27 5.35 16.03
C SER A 76 7.39 6.02 14.66
N PHE A 77 8.21 7.08 14.59
CA PHE A 77 8.50 7.73 13.30
C PHE A 77 9.24 6.81 12.32
N LEU A 78 10.16 5.98 12.82
CA LEU A 78 10.82 4.94 12.03
C LEU A 78 9.80 3.97 11.41
N GLU A 79 8.90 3.46 12.22
CA GLU A 79 7.86 2.52 11.76
C GLU A 79 6.89 3.18 10.78
N LEU A 80 6.50 4.46 11.02
CA LEU A 80 5.68 5.22 10.10
C LEU A 80 6.34 5.39 8.72
N GLY A 81 7.64 5.65 8.69
CA GLY A 81 8.42 5.72 7.44
C GLY A 81 8.47 4.38 6.71
N ILE A 82 8.67 3.26 7.45
CA ILE A 82 8.66 1.91 6.86
C ILE A 82 7.26 1.56 6.33
N ALA A 83 6.21 1.91 7.07
CA ALA A 83 4.82 1.74 6.64
C ALA A 83 4.56 2.51 5.33
N GLN A 84 4.90 3.78 5.29
CA GLN A 84 4.75 4.60 4.10
C GLN A 84 5.54 4.06 2.91
N TRP A 85 6.78 3.61 3.13
CA TRP A 85 7.59 3.00 2.08
C TRP A 85 6.97 1.75 1.49
N LEU A 86 6.48 0.83 2.32
CA LEU A 86 6.09 -0.51 1.86
C LEU A 86 4.59 -0.63 1.57
N TYR A 87 3.73 -0.03 2.42
CA TYR A 87 2.28 -0.12 2.28
C TYR A 87 1.79 0.72 1.10
N ASP A 88 2.21 2.00 1.00
CA ASP A 88 1.85 2.88 -0.11
C ASP A 88 2.44 2.35 -1.43
N ARG A 89 3.66 1.79 -1.40
CA ARG A 89 4.22 1.12 -2.58
C ARG A 89 3.39 -0.07 -3.04
N GLY A 90 2.84 -0.84 -2.12
CA GLY A 90 1.88 -1.90 -2.45
C GLY A 90 0.61 -1.34 -3.08
N GLY A 91 0.10 -0.22 -2.57
CA GLY A 91 -1.01 0.55 -3.14
C GLY A 91 -0.70 1.02 -4.56
N PHE A 92 0.43 1.71 -4.74
CA PHE A 92 0.91 2.20 -6.03
C PHE A 92 0.98 1.10 -7.10
N TRP A 93 1.68 0.00 -6.83
CA TRP A 93 1.79 -1.11 -7.79
C TRP A 93 0.44 -1.74 -8.11
N GLN A 94 -0.46 -1.80 -7.14
CA GLN A 94 -1.80 -2.34 -7.35
C GLN A 94 -2.67 -1.40 -8.20
N LEU A 95 -2.59 -0.08 -7.99
CA LEU A 95 -3.39 0.90 -8.70
C LEU A 95 -2.98 1.05 -10.16
N ARG A 96 -1.70 0.96 -10.46
CA ARG A 96 -1.17 0.99 -11.83
C ARG A 96 -1.83 -0.03 -12.76
N GLU A 97 -2.29 -1.15 -12.24
CA GLU A 97 -3.00 -2.17 -13.04
C GLU A 97 -4.36 -1.67 -13.58
N TYR A 98 -4.86 -0.56 -13.06
CA TYR A 98 -6.13 0.03 -13.46
C TYR A 98 -6.00 1.31 -14.32
N GLU A 99 -4.79 1.79 -14.58
CA GLU A 99 -4.55 2.98 -15.41
C GLU A 99 -5.06 2.82 -16.84
N GLU A 100 -5.11 1.59 -17.35
CA GLU A 100 -5.67 1.24 -18.66
C GLU A 100 -7.04 0.54 -18.55
N SER A 101 -7.74 0.71 -17.43
CA SER A 101 -9.04 0.06 -17.20
C SER A 101 -10.04 0.37 -18.31
N SER A 102 -10.80 -0.64 -18.75
CA SER A 102 -11.91 -0.52 -19.68
C SER A 102 -13.04 0.38 -19.15
N TRP A 103 -13.12 0.54 -17.81
CA TRP A 103 -14.10 1.43 -17.19
C TRP A 103 -13.56 2.85 -17.05
N ALA A 104 -13.85 3.69 -18.05
CA ALA A 104 -13.30 5.03 -18.14
C ALA A 104 -13.46 5.89 -16.86
N PRO A 105 -14.62 5.93 -16.17
CA PRO A 105 -14.75 6.72 -14.95
C PRO A 105 -13.77 6.32 -13.84
N TYR A 106 -13.47 5.02 -13.70
CA TYR A 106 -12.49 4.55 -12.72
C TYR A 106 -11.06 4.86 -13.17
N ARG A 107 -10.75 4.66 -14.46
CA ARG A 107 -9.45 5.01 -15.03
C ARG A 107 -9.06 6.47 -14.79
N GLU A 108 -10.02 7.40 -14.98
CA GLU A 108 -9.80 8.84 -14.75
C GLU A 108 -9.49 9.17 -13.29
N VAL A 109 -10.16 8.51 -12.34
CA VAL A 109 -9.88 8.66 -10.91
C VAL A 109 -8.51 8.08 -10.57
N ILE A 110 -8.21 6.86 -11.03
CA ILE A 110 -6.96 6.16 -10.71
C ILE A 110 -5.73 6.89 -11.24
N GLY A 111 -5.75 7.46 -12.43
CA GLY A 111 -4.60 8.18 -12.99
C GLY A 111 -4.10 9.30 -12.06
N ARG A 112 -5.02 10.05 -11.43
CA ARG A 112 -4.65 11.09 -10.44
C ARG A 112 -4.10 10.53 -9.14
N ILE A 113 -4.66 9.40 -8.69
CA ILE A 113 -4.23 8.75 -7.44
C ILE A 113 -2.81 8.18 -7.61
N VAL A 114 -2.54 7.50 -8.72
CA VAL A 114 -1.22 6.89 -8.98
C VAL A 114 -0.10 7.92 -8.96
N ASP A 115 -0.30 9.11 -9.55
CA ASP A 115 0.70 10.18 -9.54
C ASP A 115 1.05 10.64 -8.10
N GLN A 116 0.08 10.67 -7.18
CA GLN A 116 0.28 11.04 -5.78
C GLN A 116 0.92 9.90 -4.99
N GLU A 117 0.49 8.66 -5.20
CA GLU A 117 1.03 7.46 -4.57
C GLU A 117 2.52 7.24 -4.87
N GLU A 118 2.99 7.60 -6.07
CA GLU A 118 4.42 7.59 -6.39
C GLU A 118 5.20 8.52 -5.45
N GLY A 119 4.67 9.69 -5.16
CA GLY A 119 5.26 10.63 -4.21
C GLY A 119 5.28 10.10 -2.78
N HIS A 120 4.21 9.46 -2.34
CA HIS A 120 4.06 8.93 -0.98
C HIS A 120 5.11 7.85 -0.68
N GLN A 121 5.22 6.83 -1.54
CA GLN A 121 6.15 5.72 -1.36
C GLN A 121 7.63 6.17 -1.39
N VAL A 122 7.98 7.11 -2.30
CA VAL A 122 9.34 7.65 -2.40
C VAL A 122 9.70 8.44 -1.15
N HIS A 123 8.78 9.24 -0.63
CA HIS A 123 8.99 9.96 0.63
C HIS A 123 9.20 8.99 1.80
N GLY A 124 8.38 7.95 1.92
CA GLY A 124 8.52 6.92 2.94
C GLY A 124 9.89 6.24 2.89
N GLN A 125 10.36 5.84 1.71
CA GLN A 125 11.68 5.24 1.52
C GLN A 125 12.80 6.20 1.94
N ASN A 126 12.71 7.48 1.56
CA ASN A 126 13.71 8.49 1.88
C ASN A 126 13.80 8.79 3.39
N ILE A 127 12.72 8.60 4.13
CA ILE A 127 12.73 8.67 5.60
C ILE A 127 13.21 7.36 6.20
N ALA A 128 12.65 6.24 5.79
CA ALA A 128 12.88 4.94 6.42
C ALA A 128 14.34 4.48 6.31
N VAL A 129 14.93 4.48 5.11
CA VAL A 129 16.26 3.90 4.87
C VAL A 129 17.35 4.55 5.73
N PRO A 130 17.47 5.90 5.84
CA PRO A 130 18.45 6.51 6.74
C PRO A 130 18.21 6.23 8.22
N LEU A 131 16.95 6.13 8.66
CA LEU A 131 16.62 5.81 10.04
C LEU A 131 16.96 4.35 10.38
N ILE A 132 16.62 3.42 9.49
CA ILE A 132 16.96 1.99 9.61
C ILE A 132 18.46 1.80 9.76
N ARG A 133 19.28 2.48 8.95
CA ARG A 133 20.75 2.39 9.01
C ARG A 133 21.34 2.84 10.33
N ARG A 134 20.68 3.78 11.02
CA ARG A 134 21.14 4.34 12.31
C ARG A 134 20.64 3.54 13.51
N GLU A 135 19.61 2.72 13.32
CA GLU A 135 19.02 1.95 14.41
C GLU A 135 19.95 0.80 14.80
N LYS A 136 20.19 0.69 16.12
CA LYS A 136 21.10 -0.32 16.68
C LYS A 136 20.40 -1.68 16.87
N ASP A 137 19.13 -1.66 17.19
CA ASP A 137 18.33 -2.88 17.36
C ASP A 137 17.89 -3.43 16.00
N ARG A 138 18.80 -4.18 15.39
CA ARG A 138 18.59 -4.77 14.05
C ARG A 138 17.46 -5.79 14.04
N VAL A 139 17.28 -6.53 15.12
CA VAL A 139 16.21 -7.55 15.23
C VAL A 139 14.84 -6.88 15.24
N ARG A 140 14.69 -5.83 16.04
CA ARG A 140 13.45 -5.04 16.08
C ARG A 140 13.12 -4.44 14.73
N VAL A 141 14.10 -3.82 14.06
CA VAL A 141 13.90 -3.18 12.75
C VAL A 141 13.50 -4.19 11.70
N GLN A 142 14.17 -5.35 11.67
CA GLN A 142 13.83 -6.44 10.76
C GLN A 142 12.38 -6.94 11.00
N GLY A 143 11.97 -7.05 12.24
CA GLY A 143 10.60 -7.43 12.60
C GLY A 143 9.55 -6.41 12.09
N ILE A 144 9.80 -5.11 12.28
CA ILE A 144 8.95 -4.03 11.76
C ILE A 144 8.89 -4.10 10.22
N PHE A 145 10.03 -4.23 9.56
CA PHE A 145 10.10 -4.36 8.10
C PHE A 145 9.28 -5.57 7.61
N ASN A 146 9.42 -6.73 8.24
CA ASN A 146 8.69 -7.95 7.84
C ASN A 146 7.17 -7.75 7.92
N GLU A 147 6.67 -7.10 8.98
CA GLU A 147 5.24 -6.84 9.12
C GLU A 147 4.75 -5.86 8.02
N TRP A 148 5.44 -4.77 7.78
CA TRP A 148 5.01 -3.81 6.75
C TRP A 148 5.22 -4.31 5.33
N LEU A 149 6.22 -5.17 5.08
CA LEU A 149 6.35 -5.91 3.83
C LEU A 149 5.12 -6.80 3.60
N ARG A 150 4.69 -7.52 4.65
CA ARG A 150 3.47 -8.33 4.61
C ARG A 150 2.24 -7.47 4.28
N GLN A 151 2.10 -6.31 4.89
CA GLN A 151 0.97 -5.40 4.61
C GLN A 151 1.00 -4.88 3.17
N GLY A 152 2.15 -4.49 2.65
CA GLY A 152 2.32 -4.09 1.25
C GLY A 152 1.96 -5.21 0.27
N LEU A 153 2.39 -6.44 0.54
CA LEU A 153 2.03 -7.61 -0.27
C LEU A 153 0.52 -7.90 -0.25
N ILE A 154 -0.15 -7.73 0.90
CA ILE A 154 -1.61 -7.87 1.01
C ILE A 154 -2.34 -6.85 0.12
N CYS A 155 -1.81 -5.62 -0.05
CA CYS A 155 -2.39 -4.61 -0.92
C CYS A 155 -2.49 -5.06 -2.38
N LEU A 156 -1.52 -5.84 -2.86
CA LEU A 156 -1.46 -6.34 -4.24
C LEU A 156 -2.55 -7.36 -4.57
N GLY A 157 -3.16 -7.95 -3.54
CA GLY A 157 -4.21 -8.94 -3.68
C GLY A 157 -3.67 -10.36 -3.90
N ARG A 158 -4.59 -11.33 -3.94
CA ARG A 158 -4.26 -12.74 -4.05
C ARG A 158 -3.92 -13.10 -5.51
N PRO A 159 -2.74 -13.68 -5.79
CA PRO A 159 -2.37 -14.15 -7.14
C PRO A 159 -3.33 -15.27 -7.61
N TYR A 160 -3.53 -15.33 -8.91
CA TYR A 160 -4.29 -16.36 -9.62
C TYR A 160 -5.75 -16.52 -9.17
N SER A 161 -6.31 -15.54 -8.45
CA SER A 161 -7.69 -15.60 -7.96
C SER A 161 -8.73 -15.48 -9.08
N GLU A 162 -9.91 -16.07 -8.88
CA GLU A 162 -11.02 -15.92 -9.83
C GLU A 162 -11.42 -14.46 -10.04
N GLY A 163 -11.30 -13.61 -9.00
CA GLY A 163 -11.52 -12.18 -9.10
C GLY A 163 -10.53 -11.50 -10.05
N ASN A 164 -9.25 -11.89 -10.03
CA ASN A 164 -8.24 -11.39 -10.98
C ASN A 164 -8.56 -11.83 -12.41
N LYS A 165 -8.85 -13.12 -12.60
CA LYS A 165 -9.21 -13.66 -13.93
C LYS A 165 -10.40 -12.92 -14.53
N TYR A 166 -11.44 -12.72 -13.72
CA TYR A 166 -12.61 -11.95 -14.14
C TYR A 166 -12.26 -10.50 -14.49
N ALA A 167 -11.53 -9.80 -13.62
CA ALA A 167 -11.15 -8.42 -13.85
C ALA A 167 -10.34 -8.24 -15.15
N ILE A 168 -9.43 -9.17 -15.44
CA ILE A 168 -8.65 -9.20 -16.69
C ILE A 168 -9.56 -9.50 -17.88
N SER A 169 -10.46 -10.47 -17.78
CA SER A 169 -11.35 -10.88 -18.89
C SER A 169 -12.29 -9.77 -19.37
N VAL A 170 -12.64 -8.84 -18.48
CA VAL A 170 -13.48 -7.67 -18.80
C VAL A 170 -12.66 -6.39 -19.02
N GLY A 171 -11.34 -6.48 -19.01
CA GLY A 171 -10.43 -5.36 -19.24
C GLY A 171 -10.38 -4.34 -18.10
N LEU A 172 -10.90 -4.64 -16.92
CA LEU A 172 -10.78 -3.75 -15.75
C LEU A 172 -9.35 -3.68 -15.24
N LYS A 173 -8.59 -4.76 -15.38
CA LYS A 173 -7.23 -4.92 -14.89
C LYS A 173 -6.35 -5.47 -16.01
N LYS A 174 -5.08 -5.06 -16.08
CA LYS A 174 -4.17 -5.44 -17.16
C LYS A 174 -3.56 -6.82 -16.93
N ARG A 175 -3.07 -7.08 -15.72
CA ARG A 175 -2.29 -8.29 -15.38
C ARG A 175 -2.80 -8.92 -14.09
N ASP A 176 -2.37 -10.16 -13.83
CA ASP A 176 -2.64 -10.82 -12.56
C ASP A 176 -1.83 -10.18 -11.42
N SER A 177 -2.34 -10.28 -10.19
CA SER A 177 -1.62 -9.84 -8.98
C SER A 177 -0.25 -10.51 -8.83
N ALA A 178 -0.06 -11.70 -9.42
CA ALA A 178 1.23 -12.38 -9.44
C ALA A 178 2.33 -11.51 -10.07
N GLU A 179 2.04 -10.87 -11.20
CA GLU A 179 3.02 -9.99 -11.87
C GLU A 179 3.27 -8.71 -11.05
N CYS A 180 2.23 -8.14 -10.45
CA CYS A 180 2.38 -6.97 -9.58
C CYS A 180 3.26 -7.28 -8.35
N ILE A 181 3.10 -8.48 -7.76
CA ILE A 181 3.92 -8.93 -6.63
C ILE A 181 5.38 -9.06 -7.04
N LYS A 182 5.67 -9.62 -8.22
CA LYS A 182 7.04 -9.75 -8.74
C LYS A 182 7.68 -8.38 -8.96
N ASP A 183 6.94 -7.44 -9.58
CA ASP A 183 7.42 -6.08 -9.82
C ASP A 183 7.66 -5.32 -8.51
N TYR A 184 6.73 -5.41 -7.56
CA TYR A 184 6.87 -4.82 -6.22
C TYR A 184 8.12 -5.33 -5.50
N VAL A 185 8.33 -6.65 -5.45
CA VAL A 185 9.50 -7.25 -4.80
C VAL A 185 10.80 -6.80 -5.49
N LYS A 186 10.85 -6.85 -6.81
CA LYS A 186 12.00 -6.36 -7.59
C LYS A 186 12.31 -4.89 -7.30
N ASP A 187 11.29 -4.06 -7.17
CA ASP A 187 11.41 -2.62 -6.95
C ASP A 187 11.94 -2.28 -5.54
N ILE A 188 11.55 -3.02 -4.50
CA ILE A 188 12.02 -2.75 -3.14
C ILE A 188 13.44 -3.27 -2.87
N LEU A 189 13.91 -4.32 -3.56
CA LEU A 189 15.16 -5.01 -3.26
C LEU A 189 16.39 -4.11 -3.16
N PRO A 190 16.62 -3.13 -4.07
CA PRO A 190 17.77 -2.24 -3.95
C PRO A 190 17.78 -1.47 -2.61
N ALA A 191 16.63 -0.93 -2.20
CA ALA A 191 16.51 -0.18 -0.96
C ALA A 191 16.56 -1.08 0.29
N VAL A 192 16.07 -2.31 0.21
CA VAL A 192 16.20 -3.33 1.28
C VAL A 192 17.67 -3.62 1.55
N ARG A 193 18.45 -3.90 0.50
CA ARG A 193 19.90 -4.13 0.60
C ARG A 193 20.64 -2.90 1.13
N ASP A 194 20.28 -1.72 0.63
CA ASP A 194 20.85 -0.45 1.06
C ASP A 194 20.58 -0.15 2.54
N ALA A 195 19.43 -0.55 3.06
CA ALA A 195 19.07 -0.46 4.47
C ALA A 195 19.75 -1.54 5.35
N GLY A 196 20.44 -2.51 4.75
CA GLY A 196 21.02 -3.66 5.46
C GLY A 196 19.94 -4.58 6.06
N LEU A 197 18.84 -4.74 5.33
CA LEU A 197 17.74 -5.67 5.64
C LEU A 197 17.75 -6.85 4.67
N THR A 198 17.04 -7.89 5.04
CA THR A 198 16.83 -9.08 4.20
C THR A 198 15.34 -9.35 4.02
N LEU A 199 14.97 -10.04 2.94
CA LEU A 199 13.60 -10.55 2.83
C LEU A 199 13.44 -11.74 3.78
N PRO A 200 12.33 -11.82 4.53
CA PRO A 200 12.09 -12.96 5.41
C PRO A 200 11.76 -14.22 4.58
N PRO A 201 11.85 -15.42 5.17
CA PRO A 201 11.39 -16.64 4.52
C PRO A 201 9.94 -16.50 4.05
N ARG A 202 9.62 -16.94 2.83
CA ARG A 202 8.29 -16.78 2.20
C ARG A 202 7.16 -17.26 3.11
N GLU A 203 7.36 -18.40 3.76
CA GLU A 203 6.41 -19.08 4.60
C GLU A 203 6.07 -18.26 5.86
N SER A 204 7.01 -17.44 6.33
CA SER A 204 6.82 -16.61 7.52
C SER A 204 5.89 -15.42 7.30
N LEU A 205 5.69 -15.01 6.05
CA LEU A 205 4.84 -13.87 5.70
C LEU A 205 3.33 -14.19 5.80
N GLY A 206 2.94 -15.46 5.67
CA GLY A 206 1.53 -15.87 5.73
C GLY A 206 0.66 -15.20 4.66
N VAL A 207 1.23 -14.94 3.46
CA VAL A 207 0.54 -14.40 2.29
C VAL A 207 0.76 -15.31 1.08
N ASP A 208 -0.22 -15.33 0.17
CA ASP A 208 -0.09 -16.06 -1.08
C ASP A 208 0.90 -15.34 -2.00
N LEU A 209 2.01 -16.00 -2.32
CA LEU A 209 3.01 -15.50 -3.25
C LEU A 209 3.01 -16.31 -4.56
N PRO A 210 3.39 -15.70 -5.70
CA PRO A 210 3.58 -16.45 -6.94
C PRO A 210 4.56 -17.61 -6.75
N HIS A 211 4.26 -18.78 -7.34
CA HIS A 211 5.13 -19.95 -7.21
C HIS A 211 6.48 -19.77 -7.93
N ASP A 212 6.52 -18.93 -8.96
CA ASP A 212 7.66 -18.65 -9.83
C ASP A 212 8.34 -17.30 -9.50
N ILE A 213 8.08 -16.72 -8.32
CA ILE A 213 8.77 -15.51 -7.90
C ILE A 213 10.22 -15.81 -7.53
N ASP A 214 11.15 -15.00 -8.05
CA ASP A 214 12.52 -14.94 -7.57
C ASP A 214 12.51 -14.24 -6.19
N TRP A 215 12.71 -15.06 -5.15
CA TRP A 215 12.71 -14.59 -3.76
C TRP A 215 14.11 -14.81 -3.20
N PRO A 216 14.97 -13.79 -3.21
CA PRO A 216 16.32 -13.94 -2.71
C PRO A 216 16.27 -14.18 -1.19
N LEU A 217 16.74 -15.37 -0.79
CA LEU A 217 17.15 -15.70 0.56
C LEU A 217 18.67 -15.49 0.58
N ASP A 218 19.15 -14.53 1.32
CA ASP A 218 20.59 -14.34 1.56
C ASP A 218 21.16 -15.41 2.47
#